data_3849a58ee32dab5218a9991b9943d66e
#
_entry.id   3849a58ee32dab5218a9991b9943d66e
#
_cell.length_a   1.000
_cell.length_b   1.000
_cell.length_c   1.000
_cell.angle_alpha   90.00
_cell.angle_beta   90.00
_cell.angle_gamma   90.00
#
_symmetry.space_group_name_H-M   'P 1'
#
loop_
_entity.id
_entity.type
_entity.pdbx_description
1 polymer ?
#
loop_
_entity_poly.entity_id
_entity_poly.type
_entity_poly.pdbx_seq_one_letter_code
_entity_poly.pdbx_strand_id
1 'polypeptide(L)'
;LFPSRVHWNIRPLRTGFGLDVLPALTGVGFICGFRVASNMFAGGVLGWFVLIPAIMLFGADNVIAPGMEAISSMDVWDIWGSYIRYIGAGAVAAGGIISLIRTFPVILRTFAAAMKGIGGGEQDTLRTSKELPMGAVLAGILLIAVVIWLLPSVPVRLFGAMLVVIFGFFFATVSSRMVGLVGSSNNPVSGMAIATLLIATALLKGTGMTGYVGMVSAICVGTVICIVAAMAGDTSQDLKTGYIVGATPLWQQIGELIGAVVAA
;
A
#
# COMPACT_ATOMS: atom_id res chain seq x y z
N LEU A 1 -3.16 -34.19 9.28
CA LEU A 1 -3.12 -32.72 9.37
C LEU A 1 -1.65 -32.32 9.41
N PHE A 2 -1.20 -31.64 8.38
CA PHE A 2 0.17 -31.12 8.35
C PHE A 2 0.28 -29.88 9.25
N PRO A 3 1.38 -29.72 10.01
CA PRO A 3 1.58 -28.53 10.81
C PRO A 3 1.67 -27.30 9.88
N SER A 4 1.02 -26.21 10.26
CA SER A 4 1.03 -24.95 9.50
C SER A 4 2.42 -24.29 9.49
N ARG A 5 3.25 -24.64 10.46
CA ARG A 5 4.60 -24.12 10.60
C ARG A 5 5.55 -25.22 11.06
N VAL A 6 6.68 -25.34 10.39
CA VAL A 6 7.78 -26.25 10.78
C VAL A 6 9.02 -25.38 10.97
N HIS A 7 9.68 -25.53 12.14
CA HIS A 7 10.91 -24.80 12.40
C HIS A 7 11.94 -25.67 13.11
N TRP A 8 13.19 -25.36 12.87
CA TRP A 8 14.35 -26.02 13.48
C TRP A 8 15.30 -24.97 14.04
N ASN A 9 15.73 -25.14 15.27
CA ASN A 9 16.75 -24.30 15.89
C ASN A 9 18.13 -24.85 15.57
N ILE A 10 18.98 -24.01 15.00
CA ILE A 10 20.36 -24.34 14.66
C ILE A 10 21.26 -23.83 15.78
N ARG A 11 21.47 -24.67 16.81
CA ARG A 11 22.23 -24.32 18.02
C ARG A 11 23.63 -23.75 17.76
N PRO A 12 24.47 -24.31 16.85
CA PRO A 12 25.82 -23.77 16.61
C PRO A 12 25.86 -22.33 16.12
N LEU A 13 24.86 -21.95 15.32
CA LEU A 13 24.74 -20.60 14.74
C LEU A 13 23.82 -19.67 15.54
N ARG A 14 23.26 -20.17 16.65
CA ARG A 14 22.27 -19.43 17.47
C ARG A 14 21.19 -18.79 16.61
N THR A 15 20.70 -19.52 15.63
CA THR A 15 19.65 -19.10 14.71
C THR A 15 18.62 -20.21 14.51
N GLY A 16 17.57 -19.94 13.75
CA GLY A 16 16.55 -20.90 13.37
C GLY A 16 16.26 -20.87 11.87
N PHE A 17 15.78 -22.00 11.39
CA PHE A 17 15.22 -22.12 10.04
C PHE A 17 13.78 -22.59 10.17
N GLY A 18 12.86 -21.94 9.51
CA GLY A 18 11.46 -22.31 9.51
C GLY A 18 10.80 -22.17 8.16
N LEU A 19 9.77 -22.96 7.94
CA LEU A 19 8.93 -22.93 6.76
C LEU A 19 7.47 -22.87 7.18
N ASP A 20 6.75 -21.87 6.71
CA ASP A 20 5.29 -21.83 6.82
C ASP A 20 4.68 -22.60 5.65
N VAL A 21 4.03 -23.72 5.96
CA VAL A 21 3.40 -24.60 4.97
C VAL A 21 1.95 -24.14 4.74
N LEU A 22 1.80 -22.95 4.17
CA LEU A 22 0.51 -22.37 3.84
C LEU A 22 0.33 -22.33 2.31
N PRO A 23 -0.61 -23.09 1.72
CA PRO A 23 -0.83 -23.12 0.27
C PRO A 23 -1.09 -21.73 -0.32
N ALA A 24 -1.76 -20.84 0.43
CA ALA A 24 -2.00 -19.47 0.01
C ALA A 24 -0.70 -18.68 -0.21
N LEU A 25 0.29 -18.79 0.69
CA LEU A 25 1.58 -18.12 0.54
C LEU A 25 2.39 -18.69 -0.62
N THR A 26 2.33 -19.99 -0.84
CA THR A 26 2.96 -20.64 -2.00
C THR A 26 2.35 -20.13 -3.29
N GLY A 27 1.01 -19.99 -3.35
CA GLY A 27 0.29 -19.40 -4.49
C GLY A 27 0.70 -17.96 -4.76
N VAL A 28 0.81 -17.14 -3.73
CA VAL A 28 1.29 -15.75 -3.86
C VAL A 28 2.72 -15.72 -4.41
N GLY A 29 3.62 -16.56 -3.89
CA GLY A 29 4.99 -16.66 -4.40
C GLY A 29 5.05 -17.05 -5.88
N PHE A 30 4.18 -17.95 -6.32
CA PHE A 30 4.05 -18.33 -7.73
C PHE A 30 3.56 -17.18 -8.61
N ILE A 31 2.52 -16.45 -8.17
CA ILE A 31 1.94 -15.31 -8.90
C ILE A 31 2.94 -14.15 -9.01
N CYS A 32 3.65 -13.82 -7.91
CA CYS A 32 4.66 -12.75 -7.89
C CYS A 32 5.88 -13.06 -8.77
N GLY A 33 6.12 -14.33 -9.06
CA GLY A 33 7.19 -14.81 -9.89
C GLY A 33 8.55 -14.86 -9.18
N PHE A 34 9.49 -15.54 -9.83
CA PHE A 34 10.81 -15.87 -9.27
C PHE A 34 11.61 -14.64 -8.82
N ARG A 35 11.56 -13.54 -9.56
CA ARG A 35 12.35 -12.33 -9.26
C ARG A 35 11.94 -11.69 -7.94
N VAL A 36 10.64 -11.61 -7.67
CA VAL A 36 10.13 -11.04 -6.41
C VAL A 36 10.33 -12.02 -5.28
N ALA A 37 9.98 -13.29 -5.48
CA ALA A 37 10.13 -14.34 -4.49
C ALA A 37 11.60 -14.52 -4.03
N SER A 38 12.57 -14.45 -4.97
CA SER A 38 14.00 -14.54 -4.63
C SER A 38 14.50 -13.35 -3.80
N ASN A 39 14.00 -12.14 -4.06
CA ASN A 39 14.34 -10.98 -3.23
C ASN A 39 13.77 -11.12 -1.81
N MET A 40 12.54 -11.61 -1.67
CA MET A 40 11.95 -11.88 -0.36
C MET A 40 12.73 -12.95 0.40
N PHE A 41 13.10 -14.04 -0.29
CA PHE A 41 13.91 -15.11 0.27
C PHE A 41 15.29 -14.59 0.71
N ALA A 42 15.96 -13.78 -0.11
CA ALA A 42 17.23 -13.16 0.24
C ALA A 42 17.13 -12.28 1.49
N GLY A 43 16.05 -11.52 1.64
CA GLY A 43 15.76 -10.77 2.85
C GLY A 43 15.60 -11.67 4.09
N GLY A 44 14.91 -12.79 3.93
CA GLY A 44 14.79 -13.83 4.98
C GLY A 44 16.14 -14.42 5.38
N VAL A 45 16.95 -14.81 4.39
CA VAL A 45 18.32 -15.32 4.64
C VAL A 45 19.18 -14.27 5.36
N LEU A 46 19.14 -13.03 4.93
CA LEU A 46 19.87 -11.94 5.59
C LEU A 46 19.43 -11.79 7.06
N GLY A 47 18.12 -11.76 7.32
CA GLY A 47 17.59 -11.62 8.67
C GLY A 47 18.00 -12.77 9.59
N TRP A 48 17.71 -14.00 9.16
CA TRP A 48 17.86 -15.19 10.00
C TRP A 48 19.29 -15.71 10.09
N PHE A 49 20.06 -15.70 9.01
CA PHE A 49 21.40 -16.31 8.99
C PHE A 49 22.54 -15.31 9.13
N VAL A 50 22.28 -14.01 8.98
CA VAL A 50 23.33 -12.98 9.12
C VAL A 50 23.04 -12.07 10.32
N LEU A 51 21.87 -11.42 10.34
CA LEU A 51 21.59 -10.40 11.35
C LEU A 51 21.36 -10.99 12.74
N ILE A 52 20.58 -12.05 12.89
CA ILE A 52 20.34 -12.68 14.20
C ILE A 52 21.65 -13.21 14.80
N PRO A 53 22.47 -14.02 14.10
CA PRO A 53 23.78 -14.42 14.61
C PRO A 53 24.69 -13.24 14.96
N ALA A 54 24.70 -12.19 14.14
CA ALA A 54 25.50 -10.99 14.42
C ALA A 54 25.05 -10.27 15.69
N ILE A 55 23.74 -10.08 15.87
CA ILE A 55 23.17 -9.47 17.09
C ILE A 55 23.55 -10.31 18.33
N MET A 56 23.45 -11.63 18.22
CA MET A 56 23.84 -12.54 19.31
C MET A 56 25.35 -12.48 19.60
N LEU A 57 26.18 -12.38 18.57
CA LEU A 57 27.65 -12.39 18.72
C LEU A 57 28.17 -11.09 19.34
N PHE A 58 27.66 -9.96 18.88
CA PHE A 58 28.17 -8.63 19.28
C PHE A 58 27.39 -7.99 20.44
N GLY A 59 26.17 -8.45 20.72
CA GLY A 59 25.28 -7.83 21.71
C GLY A 59 24.95 -8.72 22.92
N ALA A 60 25.57 -9.90 23.05
CA ALA A 60 25.15 -10.96 23.99
C ALA A 60 24.83 -10.48 25.40
N ASP A 61 25.70 -9.69 25.98
CA ASP A 61 25.60 -9.27 27.41
C ASP A 61 24.89 -7.91 27.59
N ASN A 62 24.43 -7.33 26.51
CA ASN A 62 23.79 -6.02 26.56
C ASN A 62 22.26 -6.13 26.51
N VAL A 63 21.60 -5.24 27.25
CA VAL A 63 20.17 -4.97 27.13
C VAL A 63 20.01 -3.75 26.22
N ILE A 64 19.59 -3.96 24.98
CA ILE A 64 19.42 -2.91 23.99
C ILE A 64 17.95 -2.72 23.70
N ALA A 65 17.43 -1.50 23.92
CA ALA A 65 16.03 -1.20 23.56
C ALA A 65 15.77 -1.47 22.06
N PRO A 66 14.62 -2.02 21.69
CA PRO A 66 13.41 -2.25 22.49
C PRO A 66 13.37 -3.57 23.29
N GLY A 67 14.42 -4.39 23.27
CA GLY A 67 14.53 -5.57 24.12
C GLY A 67 14.59 -5.18 25.61
N MET A 68 13.98 -6.00 26.46
CA MET A 68 13.94 -5.78 27.92
C MET A 68 14.87 -6.70 28.69
N GLU A 69 15.46 -7.68 28.03
CA GLU A 69 16.36 -8.67 28.60
C GLU A 69 17.70 -8.68 27.86
N ALA A 70 18.71 -9.30 28.46
CA ALA A 70 19.99 -9.50 27.79
C ALA A 70 19.82 -10.35 26.53
N ILE A 71 20.47 -9.95 25.45
CA ILE A 71 20.30 -10.64 24.15
C ILE A 71 20.65 -12.11 24.26
N SER A 72 21.61 -12.48 25.13
CA SER A 72 22.00 -13.88 25.37
C SER A 72 20.91 -14.75 25.99
N SER A 73 19.95 -14.15 26.69
CA SER A 73 18.79 -14.85 27.30
C SER A 73 17.59 -14.96 26.38
N MET A 74 17.57 -14.19 25.30
CA MET A 74 16.45 -14.16 24.33
C MET A 74 16.44 -15.40 23.45
N ASP A 75 15.22 -15.89 23.16
CA ASP A 75 15.04 -16.87 22.07
C ASP A 75 15.17 -16.17 20.70
N VAL A 76 15.40 -16.98 19.65
CA VAL A 76 15.58 -16.50 18.27
C VAL A 76 14.36 -15.67 17.81
N TRP A 77 13.16 -16.06 18.24
CA TRP A 77 11.92 -15.35 17.91
C TRP A 77 11.78 -14.01 18.65
N ASP A 78 12.29 -13.92 19.88
CA ASP A 78 12.31 -12.68 20.65
C ASP A 78 13.27 -11.67 20.02
N ILE A 79 14.43 -12.14 19.55
CA ILE A 79 15.38 -11.30 18.79
C ILE A 79 14.76 -10.84 17.47
N TRP A 80 14.07 -11.72 16.77
CA TRP A 80 13.36 -11.34 15.56
C TRP A 80 12.30 -10.27 15.86
N GLY A 81 11.47 -10.46 16.88
CA GLY A 81 10.41 -9.55 17.29
C GLY A 81 10.92 -8.20 17.77
N SER A 82 12.04 -8.19 18.52
CA SER A 82 12.59 -6.99 19.15
C SER A 82 13.53 -6.19 18.23
N TYR A 83 14.20 -6.84 17.27
CA TYR A 83 15.23 -6.16 16.45
C TYR A 83 14.98 -6.31 14.95
N ILE A 84 14.87 -7.54 14.42
CA ILE A 84 14.81 -7.78 12.97
C ILE A 84 13.57 -7.16 12.35
N ARG A 85 12.43 -7.25 13.03
CA ARG A 85 11.18 -6.65 12.57
C ARG A 85 11.30 -5.13 12.41
N TYR A 86 11.99 -4.44 13.31
CA TYR A 86 12.20 -2.99 13.22
C TYR A 86 13.21 -2.62 12.14
N ILE A 87 14.29 -3.40 11.98
CA ILE A 87 15.23 -3.24 10.87
C ILE A 87 14.51 -3.41 9.53
N GLY A 88 13.67 -4.44 9.41
CA GLY A 88 12.84 -4.67 8.23
C GLY A 88 11.86 -3.53 7.96
N ALA A 89 11.17 -3.05 8.99
CA ALA A 89 10.26 -1.91 8.87
C ALA A 89 10.99 -0.64 8.42
N GLY A 90 12.19 -0.37 8.97
CA GLY A 90 13.06 0.73 8.54
C GLY A 90 13.50 0.60 7.08
N ALA A 91 13.85 -0.61 6.65
CA ALA A 91 14.22 -0.88 5.26
C ALA A 91 13.05 -0.65 4.30
N VAL A 92 11.82 -1.08 4.66
CA VAL A 92 10.60 -0.81 3.89
C VAL A 92 10.33 0.69 3.81
N ALA A 93 10.41 1.40 4.93
CA ALA A 93 10.22 2.85 4.97
C ALA A 93 11.23 3.58 4.08
N ALA A 94 12.53 3.23 4.20
CA ALA A 94 13.58 3.82 3.37
C ALA A 94 13.37 3.52 1.88
N GLY A 95 13.05 2.27 1.53
CA GLY A 95 12.73 1.87 0.16
C GLY A 95 11.52 2.63 -0.40
N GLY A 96 10.48 2.81 0.41
CA GLY A 96 9.29 3.59 0.07
C GLY A 96 9.62 5.07 -0.18
N ILE A 97 10.43 5.70 0.68
CA ILE A 97 10.86 7.08 0.51
C ILE A 97 11.71 7.24 -0.76
N ILE A 98 12.66 6.35 -1.00
CA ILE A 98 13.50 6.37 -2.21
C ILE A 98 12.64 6.20 -3.46
N SER A 99 11.68 5.26 -3.43
CA SER A 99 10.73 5.04 -4.52
C SER A 99 9.89 6.30 -4.79
N LEU A 100 9.38 6.93 -3.72
CA LEU A 100 8.62 8.18 -3.82
C LEU A 100 9.44 9.30 -4.46
N ILE A 101 10.67 9.53 -3.99
CA ILE A 101 11.56 10.57 -4.54
C ILE A 101 11.79 10.34 -6.04
N ARG A 102 12.01 9.10 -6.46
CA ARG A 102 12.21 8.76 -7.88
C ARG A 102 10.94 8.95 -8.71
N THR A 103 9.78 8.63 -8.16
CA THR A 103 8.49 8.68 -8.86
C THR A 103 7.87 10.08 -8.81
N PHE A 104 8.22 10.90 -7.84
CA PHE A 104 7.63 12.22 -7.61
C PHE A 104 7.64 13.15 -8.84
N PRO A 105 8.73 13.28 -9.63
CA PRO A 105 8.70 14.07 -10.85
C PRO A 105 7.69 13.55 -11.89
N VAL A 106 7.53 12.23 -12.00
CA VAL A 106 6.54 11.60 -12.89
C VAL A 106 5.13 11.91 -12.39
N ILE A 107 4.90 11.79 -11.08
CA ILE A 107 3.64 12.13 -10.42
C ILE A 107 3.22 13.56 -10.74
N LEU A 108 4.11 14.53 -10.52
CA LEU A 108 3.81 15.94 -10.77
C LEU A 108 3.52 16.22 -12.24
N ARG A 109 4.33 15.68 -13.16
CA ARG A 109 4.12 15.86 -14.61
C ARG A 109 2.79 15.24 -15.05
N THR A 110 2.46 14.07 -14.55
CA THR A 110 1.22 13.36 -14.86
C THR A 110 0.01 14.13 -14.35
N PHE A 111 0.07 14.63 -13.12
CA PHE A 111 -0.99 15.45 -12.54
C PHE A 111 -1.18 16.76 -13.33
N ALA A 112 -0.10 17.48 -13.59
CA ALA A 112 -0.16 18.72 -14.36
C ALA A 112 -0.74 18.52 -15.78
N ALA A 113 -0.40 17.40 -16.42
CA ALA A 113 -0.93 17.06 -17.73
C ALA A 113 -2.43 16.66 -17.67
N ALA A 114 -2.86 16.00 -16.61
CA ALA A 114 -4.27 15.67 -16.38
C ALA A 114 -5.11 16.93 -16.15
N MET A 115 -4.61 17.85 -15.31
CA MET A 115 -5.29 19.13 -15.06
C MET A 115 -5.47 20.00 -16.31
N LYS A 116 -4.51 19.96 -17.25
CA LYS A 116 -4.64 20.65 -18.53
C LYS A 116 -5.70 20.02 -19.44
N GLY A 117 -6.00 18.73 -19.28
CA GLY A 117 -7.03 18.02 -20.07
C GLY A 117 -8.47 18.23 -19.59
N ILE A 118 -8.68 18.74 -18.39
CA ILE A 118 -10.02 18.91 -17.79
C ILE A 118 -10.87 20.01 -18.47
N GLY A 119 -10.28 20.86 -19.30
CA GLY A 119 -10.98 22.00 -19.92
C GLY A 119 -11.29 21.92 -21.42
N GLY A 120 -10.96 20.82 -22.12
CA GLY A 120 -10.91 20.80 -23.59
C GLY A 120 -11.62 19.66 -24.31
N GLY A 121 -12.59 19.01 -23.72
CA GLY A 121 -13.31 17.91 -24.38
C GLY A 121 -14.51 18.40 -25.19
N GLU A 122 -14.41 18.51 -26.52
CA GLU A 122 -15.58 18.37 -27.40
C GLU A 122 -16.26 17.04 -27.04
N GLN A 123 -17.56 17.05 -26.77
CA GLN A 123 -18.34 15.83 -26.55
C GLN A 123 -18.38 15.07 -27.87
N ASP A 124 -17.47 14.16 -28.03
CA ASP A 124 -17.45 13.22 -29.14
C ASP A 124 -18.75 12.39 -29.08
N THR A 125 -19.53 12.40 -30.17
CA THR A 125 -20.82 11.69 -30.27
C THR A 125 -20.67 10.17 -30.39
N LEU A 126 -19.42 9.69 -30.40
CA LEU A 126 -19.12 8.27 -30.57
C LEU A 126 -19.51 7.47 -29.31
N ARG A 127 -20.05 6.28 -29.52
CA ARG A 127 -20.40 5.34 -28.43
C ARG A 127 -19.22 5.03 -27.52
N THR A 128 -18.03 4.94 -28.09
CA THR A 128 -16.76 4.63 -27.40
C THR A 128 -16.20 5.80 -26.60
N SER A 129 -16.79 6.98 -26.72
CA SER A 129 -16.40 8.18 -25.94
C SER A 129 -17.42 8.53 -24.85
N LYS A 130 -18.47 7.69 -24.66
CA LYS A 130 -19.46 7.92 -23.60
C LYS A 130 -18.91 7.47 -22.25
N GLU A 131 -18.77 8.42 -21.34
CA GLU A 131 -18.29 8.23 -19.97
C GLU A 131 -19.37 8.65 -18.95
N LEU A 132 -19.14 8.34 -17.68
CA LEU A 132 -19.98 8.87 -16.58
C LEU A 132 -19.90 10.40 -16.58
N PRO A 133 -21.04 11.11 -16.45
CA PRO A 133 -21.03 12.56 -16.38
C PRO A 133 -20.23 13.02 -15.16
N MET A 134 -19.36 14.02 -15.35
CA MET A 134 -18.49 14.54 -14.29
C MET A 134 -19.25 14.97 -13.04
N GLY A 135 -20.50 15.46 -13.20
CA GLY A 135 -21.35 15.78 -12.06
C GLY A 135 -21.71 14.57 -11.17
N ALA A 136 -21.93 13.38 -11.78
CA ALA A 136 -22.19 12.15 -11.03
C ALA A 136 -20.92 11.68 -10.30
N VAL A 137 -19.76 11.81 -10.93
CA VAL A 137 -18.47 11.47 -10.30
C VAL A 137 -18.21 12.36 -9.10
N LEU A 138 -18.37 13.68 -9.24
CA LEU A 138 -18.19 14.63 -8.13
C LEU A 138 -19.20 14.39 -7.00
N ALA A 139 -20.45 14.12 -7.33
CA ALA A 139 -21.47 13.77 -6.34
C ALA A 139 -21.11 12.48 -5.58
N GLY A 140 -20.60 11.47 -6.28
CA GLY A 140 -20.11 10.22 -5.68
C GLY A 140 -18.94 10.45 -4.72
N ILE A 141 -17.95 11.25 -5.13
CA ILE A 141 -16.80 11.61 -4.26
C ILE A 141 -17.27 12.33 -3.00
N LEU A 142 -18.19 13.29 -3.15
CA LEU A 142 -18.75 14.02 -2.01
C LEU A 142 -19.52 13.10 -1.07
N LEU A 143 -20.34 12.20 -1.62
CA LEU A 143 -21.09 11.21 -0.85
C LEU A 143 -20.14 10.33 -0.04
N ILE A 144 -19.12 9.77 -0.65
CA ILE A 144 -18.13 8.92 0.04
C ILE A 144 -17.41 9.72 1.13
N ALA A 145 -17.00 10.95 0.86
CA ALA A 145 -16.35 11.81 1.85
C ALA A 145 -17.24 12.07 3.07
N VAL A 146 -18.53 12.33 2.84
CA VAL A 146 -19.53 12.52 3.91
C VAL A 146 -19.75 11.22 4.68
N VAL A 147 -19.85 10.09 4.00
CA VAL A 147 -19.98 8.78 4.66
C VAL A 147 -18.78 8.50 5.55
N ILE A 148 -17.55 8.70 5.07
CA ILE A 148 -16.33 8.51 5.87
C ILE A 148 -16.32 9.45 7.09
N TRP A 149 -16.76 10.68 6.92
CA TRP A 149 -16.83 11.66 8.02
C TRP A 149 -17.85 11.29 9.07
N LEU A 150 -19.00 10.76 8.66
CA LEU A 150 -20.13 10.41 9.56
C LEU A 150 -19.97 9.03 10.20
N LEU A 151 -19.11 8.16 9.70
CA LEU A 151 -18.91 6.80 10.22
C LEU A 151 -18.22 6.85 11.60
N PRO A 152 -18.90 6.45 12.70
CA PRO A 152 -18.30 6.48 14.04
C PRO A 152 -17.12 5.49 14.20
N SER A 153 -17.13 4.43 13.39
CA SER A 153 -16.10 3.38 13.41
C SER A 153 -14.77 3.87 12.86
N VAL A 154 -14.76 4.96 12.10
CA VAL A 154 -13.57 5.54 11.48
C VAL A 154 -13.29 6.88 12.15
N PRO A 155 -12.32 6.99 13.07
CA PRO A 155 -12.06 8.22 13.82
C PRO A 155 -11.36 9.28 12.95
N VAL A 156 -11.81 9.43 11.73
CA VAL A 156 -11.31 10.40 10.74
C VAL A 156 -12.21 11.62 10.81
N ARG A 157 -11.82 12.60 11.62
CA ARG A 157 -12.53 13.87 11.70
C ARG A 157 -12.59 14.58 10.33
N LEU A 158 -13.33 15.68 10.23
CA LEU A 158 -13.45 16.48 9.00
C LEU A 158 -12.10 16.74 8.30
N PHE A 159 -11.06 17.03 9.09
CA PHE A 159 -9.72 17.23 8.54
C PHE A 159 -9.15 15.98 7.83
N GLY A 160 -9.33 14.80 8.40
CA GLY A 160 -8.91 13.56 7.77
C GLY A 160 -9.74 13.21 6.53
N ALA A 161 -11.06 13.51 6.53
CA ALA A 161 -11.89 13.35 5.35
C ALA A 161 -11.45 14.29 4.21
N MET A 162 -11.03 15.53 4.52
CA MET A 162 -10.43 16.44 3.53
C MET A 162 -9.11 15.86 2.97
N LEU A 163 -8.26 15.27 3.81
CA LEU A 163 -7.03 14.62 3.35
C LEU A 163 -7.33 13.46 2.41
N VAL A 164 -8.37 12.65 2.71
CA VAL A 164 -8.81 11.56 1.84
C VAL A 164 -9.20 12.09 0.45
N VAL A 165 -9.97 13.16 0.38
CA VAL A 165 -10.40 13.73 -0.91
C VAL A 165 -9.20 14.27 -1.69
N ILE A 166 -8.35 15.06 -1.05
CA ILE A 166 -7.20 15.70 -1.71
C ILE A 166 -6.18 14.65 -2.20
N PHE A 167 -5.73 13.78 -1.31
CA PHE A 167 -4.76 12.74 -1.67
C PHE A 167 -5.38 11.64 -2.53
N GLY A 168 -6.65 11.30 -2.30
CA GLY A 168 -7.39 10.38 -3.12
C GLY A 168 -7.43 10.84 -4.58
N PHE A 169 -7.84 12.07 -4.83
CA PHE A 169 -7.85 12.64 -6.18
C PHE A 169 -6.45 12.67 -6.80
N PHE A 170 -5.45 13.10 -6.03
CA PHE A 170 -4.07 13.17 -6.51
C PHE A 170 -3.53 11.78 -6.89
N PHE A 171 -3.63 10.80 -5.99
CA PHE A 171 -3.09 9.47 -6.23
C PHE A 171 -3.94 8.65 -7.20
N ALA A 172 -5.25 8.84 -7.24
CA ALA A 172 -6.10 8.23 -8.27
C ALA A 172 -5.68 8.68 -9.67
N THR A 173 -5.45 9.99 -9.86
CA THR A 173 -4.99 10.55 -11.14
C THR A 173 -3.64 9.96 -11.56
N VAL A 174 -2.71 9.86 -10.62
CA VAL A 174 -1.38 9.30 -10.89
C VAL A 174 -1.45 7.82 -11.23
N SER A 175 -2.14 7.05 -10.38
CA SER A 175 -2.32 5.60 -10.54
C SER A 175 -2.97 5.27 -11.87
N SER A 176 -4.11 5.88 -12.17
CA SER A 176 -4.86 5.69 -13.41
C SER A 176 -3.97 5.94 -14.64
N ARG A 177 -3.21 7.01 -14.64
CA ARG A 177 -2.38 7.37 -15.79
C ARG A 177 -1.16 6.46 -15.95
N MET A 178 -0.53 6.08 -14.84
CA MET A 178 0.60 5.14 -14.88
C MET A 178 0.17 3.77 -15.39
N VAL A 179 -0.92 3.24 -14.85
CA VAL A 179 -1.45 1.93 -15.26
C VAL A 179 -1.96 1.96 -16.69
N GLY A 180 -2.66 3.00 -17.09
CA GLY A 180 -3.12 3.16 -18.47
C GLY A 180 -1.99 3.19 -19.52
N LEU A 181 -0.79 3.63 -19.13
CA LEU A 181 0.38 3.68 -20.02
C LEU A 181 1.25 2.41 -19.94
N VAL A 182 1.48 1.88 -18.74
CA VAL A 182 2.53 0.87 -18.50
C VAL A 182 1.95 -0.48 -18.04
N GLY A 183 0.73 -0.50 -17.52
CA GLY A 183 0.06 -1.68 -16.97
C GLY A 183 0.05 -1.72 -15.45
N SER A 184 -0.88 -2.49 -14.87
CA SER A 184 -1.16 -2.55 -13.43
C SER A 184 0.02 -3.03 -12.57
N SER A 185 0.89 -3.89 -13.12
CA SER A 185 2.07 -4.40 -12.40
C SER A 185 3.10 -3.33 -12.04
N ASN A 186 3.04 -2.15 -12.64
CA ASN A 186 3.95 -1.04 -12.42
C ASN A 186 3.33 0.09 -11.58
N ASN A 187 2.15 -0.12 -11.01
CA ASN A 187 1.50 0.86 -10.14
C ASN A 187 2.24 0.95 -8.78
N PRO A 188 2.81 2.10 -8.40
CA PRO A 188 3.57 2.24 -7.15
C PRO A 188 2.66 2.45 -5.94
N VAL A 189 1.59 1.65 -5.78
CA VAL A 189 0.59 1.78 -4.71
C VAL A 189 1.24 1.77 -3.33
N SER A 190 2.24 0.92 -3.11
CA SER A 190 2.95 0.85 -1.83
C SER A 190 3.70 2.15 -1.51
N GLY A 191 4.36 2.75 -2.51
CA GLY A 191 5.02 4.06 -2.35
C GLY A 191 4.04 5.17 -2.05
N MET A 192 2.89 5.19 -2.73
CA MET A 192 1.81 6.16 -2.49
C MET A 192 1.19 5.99 -1.10
N ALA A 193 0.95 4.75 -0.65
CA ALA A 193 0.43 4.45 0.67
C ALA A 193 1.40 4.89 1.79
N ILE A 194 2.70 4.60 1.66
CA ILE A 194 3.73 5.02 2.63
C ILE A 194 3.81 6.55 2.69
N ALA A 195 3.84 7.22 1.53
CA ALA A 195 3.84 8.70 1.47
C ALA A 195 2.62 9.28 2.17
N THR A 196 1.44 8.74 1.90
CA THR A 196 0.20 9.16 2.55
C THR A 196 0.26 8.98 4.06
N LEU A 197 0.69 7.81 4.54
CA LEU A 197 0.79 7.53 5.97
C LEU A 197 1.75 8.51 6.66
N LEU A 198 2.91 8.78 6.07
CA LEU A 198 3.88 9.73 6.63
C LEU A 198 3.32 11.14 6.69
N ILE A 199 2.73 11.62 5.59
CA ILE A 199 2.17 12.97 5.50
C ILE A 199 0.94 13.09 6.40
N ALA A 200 0.00 12.13 6.35
CA ALA A 200 -1.19 12.14 7.19
C ALA A 200 -0.84 12.11 8.67
N THR A 201 0.12 11.28 9.08
CA THR A 201 0.58 11.22 10.48
C THR A 201 1.18 12.56 10.92
N ALA A 202 2.01 13.19 10.10
CA ALA A 202 2.60 14.48 10.41
C ALA A 202 1.54 15.58 10.53
N LEU A 203 0.59 15.62 9.59
CA LEU A 203 -0.49 16.61 9.59
C LEU A 203 -1.48 16.42 10.76
N LEU A 204 -1.89 15.17 11.03
CA LEU A 204 -2.80 14.85 12.13
C LEU A 204 -2.14 15.17 13.48
N LYS A 205 -0.85 14.88 13.63
CA LYS A 205 -0.07 15.28 14.83
C LYS A 205 -0.04 16.80 15.00
N GLY A 206 0.11 17.54 13.90
CA GLY A 206 0.07 19.02 13.89
C GLY A 206 -1.28 19.60 14.32
N THR A 207 -2.38 18.89 14.10
CA THR A 207 -3.74 19.29 14.58
C THR A 207 -4.04 18.83 16.01
N GLY A 208 -3.06 18.28 16.73
CA GLY A 208 -3.22 17.81 18.10
C GLY A 208 -3.82 16.40 18.22
N MET A 209 -4.04 15.69 17.13
CA MET A 209 -4.47 14.29 17.16
C MET A 209 -3.28 13.38 17.40
N THR A 210 -3.04 13.07 18.70
CA THR A 210 -1.91 12.24 19.16
C THR A 210 -2.41 10.94 19.79
N GLY A 211 -1.47 10.04 20.10
CA GLY A 211 -1.78 8.77 20.76
C GLY A 211 -2.52 7.78 19.84
N TYR A 212 -3.26 6.87 20.46
CA TYR A 212 -3.94 5.78 19.77
C TYR A 212 -4.92 6.28 18.68
N VAL A 213 -5.73 7.29 19.00
CA VAL A 213 -6.72 7.84 18.07
C VAL A 213 -6.04 8.46 16.84
N GLY A 214 -4.93 9.17 17.02
CA GLY A 214 -4.15 9.73 15.91
C GLY A 214 -3.56 8.66 15.01
N MET A 215 -3.03 7.57 15.60
CA MET A 215 -2.50 6.43 14.84
C MET A 215 -3.59 5.73 14.02
N VAL A 216 -4.73 5.43 14.64
CA VAL A 216 -5.87 4.80 13.95
C VAL A 216 -6.37 5.68 12.83
N SER A 217 -6.52 6.99 13.06
CA SER A 217 -6.93 7.94 12.02
C SER A 217 -5.98 7.97 10.83
N ALA A 218 -4.66 8.00 11.10
CA ALA A 218 -3.65 7.99 10.04
C ALA A 218 -3.70 6.68 9.21
N ILE A 219 -3.86 5.54 9.88
CA ILE A 219 -3.99 4.23 9.23
C ILE A 219 -5.26 4.21 8.38
N CYS A 220 -6.39 4.68 8.89
CA CYS A 220 -7.65 4.73 8.14
C CYS A 220 -7.50 5.60 6.87
N VAL A 221 -6.92 6.80 6.98
CA VAL A 221 -6.65 7.66 5.82
C VAL A 221 -5.75 6.95 4.82
N GLY A 222 -4.65 6.35 5.28
CA GLY A 222 -3.71 5.62 4.43
C GLY A 222 -4.36 4.42 3.73
N THR A 223 -5.22 3.68 4.42
CA THR A 223 -5.95 2.52 3.88
C THR A 223 -6.92 2.96 2.78
N VAL A 224 -7.73 3.98 3.03
CA VAL A 224 -8.67 4.49 2.02
C VAL A 224 -7.94 4.96 0.77
N ILE A 225 -6.83 5.68 0.91
CA ILE A 225 -6.05 6.17 -0.22
C ILE A 225 -5.36 5.01 -0.96
N CYS A 226 -4.90 3.99 -0.25
CA CYS A 226 -4.36 2.78 -0.85
C CYS A 226 -5.40 2.08 -1.75
N ILE A 227 -6.64 1.94 -1.25
CA ILE A 227 -7.76 1.37 -2.00
C ILE A 227 -8.07 2.24 -3.22
N VAL A 228 -8.18 3.56 -3.05
CA VAL A 228 -8.44 4.50 -4.14
C VAL A 228 -7.38 4.39 -5.23
N ALA A 229 -6.10 4.35 -4.86
CA ALA A 229 -5.01 4.22 -5.82
C ALA A 229 -5.00 2.87 -6.55
N ALA A 230 -5.31 1.77 -5.85
CA ALA A 230 -5.43 0.44 -6.45
C ALA A 230 -6.60 0.40 -7.45
N MET A 231 -7.79 0.76 -7.01
CA MET A 231 -8.98 0.75 -7.86
C MET A 231 -8.86 1.67 -9.07
N ALA A 232 -8.28 2.87 -8.92
CA ALA A 232 -8.04 3.77 -10.04
C ALA A 232 -7.10 3.15 -11.10
N GLY A 233 -6.15 2.33 -10.65
CA GLY A 233 -5.29 1.55 -11.54
C GLY A 233 -6.07 0.48 -12.29
N ASP A 234 -6.84 -0.32 -11.57
CA ASP A 234 -7.61 -1.42 -12.12
C ASP A 234 -8.67 -0.90 -13.13
N THR A 235 -9.45 0.11 -12.76
CA THR A 235 -10.39 0.81 -13.65
C THR A 235 -9.70 1.31 -14.92
N SER A 236 -8.52 1.91 -14.79
CA SER A 236 -7.78 2.41 -15.96
C SER A 236 -7.35 1.28 -16.90
N GLN A 237 -6.99 0.12 -16.36
CA GLN A 237 -6.63 -1.04 -17.16
C GLN A 237 -7.84 -1.63 -17.86
N ASP A 238 -8.96 -1.74 -17.18
CA ASP A 238 -10.21 -2.25 -17.74
C ASP A 238 -10.73 -1.33 -18.86
N LEU A 239 -10.71 -0.03 -18.65
CA LEU A 239 -11.07 0.96 -19.68
C LEU A 239 -10.12 0.91 -20.88
N LYS A 240 -8.82 0.67 -20.66
CA LYS A 240 -7.84 0.47 -21.74
C LYS A 240 -8.15 -0.76 -22.56
N THR A 241 -8.44 -1.87 -21.89
CA THR A 241 -8.85 -3.11 -22.54
C THR A 241 -10.15 -2.92 -23.33
N GLY A 242 -11.13 -2.26 -22.71
CA GLY A 242 -12.38 -1.90 -23.35
C GLY A 242 -12.20 -1.03 -24.59
N TYR A 243 -11.30 -0.07 -24.54
CA TYR A 243 -10.96 0.75 -25.69
C TYR A 243 -10.43 -0.09 -26.87
N ILE A 244 -9.56 -1.07 -26.60
CA ILE A 244 -8.98 -1.94 -27.62
C ILE A 244 -10.04 -2.81 -28.29
N VAL A 245 -11.02 -3.34 -27.52
CA VAL A 245 -12.09 -4.19 -28.02
C VAL A 245 -13.33 -3.40 -28.48
N GLY A 246 -13.31 -2.07 -28.36
CA GLY A 246 -14.42 -1.19 -28.78
C GLY A 246 -15.62 -1.22 -27.81
N ALA A 247 -15.42 -1.48 -26.53
CA ALA A 247 -16.46 -1.40 -25.50
C ALA A 247 -16.90 0.04 -25.23
N THR A 248 -18.03 0.21 -24.56
CA THR A 248 -18.55 1.53 -24.13
C THR A 248 -18.07 1.80 -22.71
N PRO A 249 -17.21 2.84 -22.46
CA PRO A 249 -16.65 3.11 -21.13
C PRO A 249 -17.70 3.28 -20.04
N LEU A 250 -18.81 3.94 -20.34
CA LEU A 250 -19.93 4.15 -19.40
C LEU A 250 -20.40 2.84 -18.75
N TRP A 251 -20.58 1.79 -19.55
CA TRP A 251 -21.10 0.52 -19.03
C TRP A 251 -20.04 -0.24 -18.23
N GLN A 252 -18.75 -0.11 -18.57
CA GLN A 252 -17.67 -0.65 -17.78
C GLN A 252 -17.59 0.02 -16.41
N GLN A 253 -17.62 1.35 -16.37
CA GLN A 253 -17.60 2.14 -15.12
C GLN A 253 -18.79 1.80 -14.22
N ILE A 254 -20.00 1.66 -14.78
CA ILE A 254 -21.17 1.23 -14.02
C ILE A 254 -21.01 -0.20 -13.49
N GLY A 255 -20.49 -1.11 -14.32
CA GLY A 255 -20.23 -2.49 -13.92
C GLY A 255 -19.22 -2.60 -12.78
N GLU A 256 -18.14 -1.81 -12.80
CA GLU A 256 -17.15 -1.73 -11.74
C GLU A 256 -17.75 -1.20 -10.43
N LEU A 257 -18.58 -0.14 -10.49
CA LEU A 257 -19.26 0.40 -9.31
C LEU A 257 -20.20 -0.64 -8.69
N ILE A 258 -20.96 -1.36 -9.50
CA ILE A 258 -21.85 -2.44 -9.02
C ILE A 258 -21.00 -3.55 -8.41
N GLY A 259 -19.92 -3.95 -9.08
CA GLY A 259 -18.98 -4.98 -8.60
C GLY A 259 -18.36 -4.60 -7.25
N ALA A 260 -17.92 -3.36 -7.10
CA ALA A 260 -17.37 -2.85 -5.85
C ALA A 260 -18.39 -2.89 -4.69
N VAL A 261 -19.65 -2.50 -4.95
CA VAL A 261 -20.73 -2.54 -3.94
C VAL A 261 -21.10 -3.98 -3.56
N VAL A 262 -21.10 -4.89 -4.53
CA VAL A 262 -21.45 -6.32 -4.27
C VAL A 262 -20.31 -7.03 -3.53
N ALA A 263 -19.06 -6.62 -3.74
CA ALA A 263 -17.88 -7.23 -3.09
C ALA A 263 -17.64 -6.69 -1.67
N ALA A 264 -18.19 -5.53 -1.30
CA ALA A 264 -18.04 -4.89 0.01
C ALA A 264 -19.00 -5.48 1.06
#